data_5c66a32c208faf9808f085258469cafb
#
_entry.id   5c66a32c208faf9808f085258469cafb
#
_cell.length_a   1.000
_cell.length_b   1.000
_cell.length_c   1.000
_cell.angle_alpha   90.00
_cell.angle_beta   90.00
_cell.angle_gamma   90.00
#
_symmetry.space_group_name_H-M   'P 1'
#
loop_
_entity.id
_entity.type
_entity.pdbx_description
1 polymer ?
#
loop_
_entity_poly.entity_id
_entity_poly.type
_entity_poly.pdbx_seq_one_letter_code
_entity_poly.pdbx_strand_id
1 'polypeptide(L)'
;MSDEEAIALIQSHVSLPGLGPLNSFGTRAEVWRVTPDTILKALWKPDESYMMELASSKTSIPIPKIRRYITWEGTQYVFMEYVDGSDFYEIWPSLSLWSRFMVAWTLRGYIRQLRAIELPNPDIPGPIQPSGAPLKCQGHYFSERGAGPFHSYSAMTAWYNGRSRLNNILLNPTIQDLSMIPEPTTFFDDSMPLVFTHGDISPNNIRLGKDGTVWLLDWESAGAYPKWFEYANMMAYDVDHPGWRWPRGFRWFIPFIAGWYTTQLSFLLKNKSGIGHYGFEGFD
;
A
#
# COMPACT_ATOMS: atom_id res chain seq x y z
N MET A 1 -26.85 8.54 -12.25
CA MET A 1 -26.49 7.31 -13.00
C MET A 1 -27.33 6.17 -12.45
N SER A 2 -28.16 5.53 -13.27
CA SER A 2 -28.94 4.33 -12.91
C SER A 2 -28.04 3.08 -12.87
N ASP A 3 -28.56 1.91 -12.39
CA ASP A 3 -27.80 0.65 -12.44
C ASP A 3 -27.55 0.21 -13.89
N GLU A 4 -28.53 0.39 -14.75
CA GLU A 4 -28.42 0.06 -16.17
C GLU A 4 -27.36 0.89 -16.87
N GLU A 5 -27.32 2.21 -16.63
CA GLU A 5 -26.27 3.09 -17.16
C GLU A 5 -24.87 2.69 -16.65
N ALA A 6 -24.76 2.35 -15.39
CA ALA A 6 -23.48 1.94 -14.81
C ALA A 6 -22.99 0.59 -15.38
N ILE A 7 -23.90 -0.40 -15.53
CA ILE A 7 -23.58 -1.69 -16.15
C ILE A 7 -23.16 -1.49 -17.62
N ALA A 8 -23.86 -0.64 -18.37
CA ALA A 8 -23.49 -0.33 -19.75
C ALA A 8 -22.09 0.30 -19.85
N LEU A 9 -21.72 1.17 -18.90
CA LEU A 9 -20.36 1.72 -18.82
C LEU A 9 -19.31 0.64 -18.48
N ILE A 10 -19.61 -0.28 -17.56
CA ILE A 10 -18.72 -1.39 -17.25
C ILE A 10 -18.50 -2.23 -18.53
N GLN A 11 -19.56 -2.69 -19.18
CA GLN A 11 -19.51 -3.53 -20.39
C GLN A 11 -18.71 -2.88 -21.51
N SER A 12 -18.83 -1.55 -21.69
CA SER A 12 -18.15 -0.82 -22.75
C SER A 12 -16.66 -0.58 -22.50
N HIS A 13 -16.20 -0.64 -21.24
CA HIS A 13 -14.82 -0.27 -20.87
C HIS A 13 -13.97 -1.44 -20.41
N VAL A 14 -14.54 -2.47 -19.77
CA VAL A 14 -13.77 -3.61 -19.21
C VAL A 14 -12.96 -4.37 -20.26
N SER A 15 -13.39 -4.38 -21.51
CA SER A 15 -12.63 -4.97 -22.63
C SER A 15 -11.50 -4.09 -23.16
N LEU A 16 -11.42 -2.82 -22.72
CA LEU A 16 -10.40 -1.87 -23.15
C LEU A 16 -9.17 -1.93 -22.22
N PRO A 17 -7.98 -1.56 -22.70
CA PRO A 17 -6.83 -1.41 -21.83
C PRO A 17 -7.08 -0.37 -20.72
N GLY A 18 -6.82 -0.72 -19.46
CA GLY A 18 -6.92 0.21 -18.34
C GLY A 18 -5.91 1.37 -18.42
N LEU A 19 -6.15 2.44 -17.66
CA LEU A 19 -5.34 3.68 -17.64
C LEU A 19 -4.10 3.53 -16.76
N GLY A 20 -3.77 2.56 -16.11
CA GLY A 20 -2.59 2.44 -15.23
C GLY A 20 -1.31 2.14 -15.99
N PRO A 21 -0.15 2.37 -15.37
CA PRO A 21 1.09 1.78 -15.86
C PRO A 21 1.01 0.26 -15.79
N LEU A 22 1.83 -0.43 -16.60
CA LEU A 22 1.94 -1.88 -16.53
C LEU A 22 2.54 -2.26 -15.16
N ASN A 23 1.90 -3.19 -14.45
CA ASN A 23 2.47 -3.78 -13.25
C ASN A 23 3.63 -4.74 -13.58
N SER A 24 4.27 -5.32 -12.57
CA SER A 24 5.36 -6.29 -12.73
C SER A 24 4.99 -7.55 -13.53
N PHE A 25 3.69 -7.82 -13.71
CA PHE A 25 3.18 -8.94 -14.51
C PHE A 25 2.78 -8.54 -15.93
N GLY A 26 3.03 -7.29 -16.33
CA GLY A 26 2.69 -6.80 -17.66
C GLY A 26 1.20 -6.49 -17.87
N THR A 27 0.40 -6.49 -16.80
CA THR A 27 -1.01 -6.09 -16.83
C THR A 27 -1.17 -4.64 -16.37
N ARG A 28 -2.16 -3.94 -16.91
CA ARG A 28 -2.52 -2.58 -16.46
C ARG A 28 -3.48 -2.66 -15.30
N ALA A 29 -3.45 -1.66 -14.43
CA ALA A 29 -4.50 -1.49 -13.43
C ALA A 29 -5.86 -1.41 -14.13
N GLU A 30 -6.85 -2.12 -13.61
CA GLU A 30 -8.22 -2.12 -14.13
C GLU A 30 -8.95 -0.85 -13.70
N VAL A 31 -8.51 0.27 -14.26
CA VAL A 31 -9.04 1.62 -14.04
C VAL A 31 -9.32 2.26 -15.39
N TRP A 32 -10.52 2.77 -15.59
CA TRP A 32 -10.96 3.39 -16.83
C TRP A 32 -11.60 4.75 -16.56
N ARG A 33 -11.30 5.74 -17.39
CA ARG A 33 -12.01 7.01 -17.35
C ARG A 33 -13.28 6.89 -18.18
N VAL A 34 -14.43 6.83 -17.51
CA VAL A 34 -15.74 6.58 -18.14
C VAL A 34 -16.50 7.86 -18.46
N THR A 35 -16.22 8.95 -17.76
CA THR A 35 -16.70 10.29 -18.09
C THR A 35 -15.58 11.32 -17.84
N PRO A 36 -15.76 12.61 -18.24
CA PRO A 36 -14.74 13.63 -17.98
C PRO A 36 -14.33 13.79 -16.50
N ASP A 37 -15.18 13.41 -15.56
CA ASP A 37 -14.99 13.59 -14.12
C ASP A 37 -15.12 12.29 -13.30
N THR A 38 -15.22 11.14 -13.96
CA THR A 38 -15.47 9.85 -13.30
C THR A 38 -14.52 8.78 -13.83
N ILE A 39 -13.93 8.01 -12.92
CA ILE A 39 -13.23 6.76 -13.21
C ILE A 39 -14.03 5.57 -12.70
N LEU A 40 -13.86 4.45 -13.36
CA LEU A 40 -14.28 3.11 -12.99
C LEU A 40 -13.05 2.32 -12.58
N LYS A 41 -13.06 1.68 -11.42
CA LYS A 41 -12.01 0.76 -10.94
C LYS A 41 -12.63 -0.57 -10.57
N ALA A 42 -12.05 -1.68 -11.02
CA ALA A 42 -12.37 -3.00 -10.50
C ALA A 42 -11.69 -3.16 -9.14
N LEU A 43 -12.44 -3.58 -8.13
CA LEU A 43 -11.94 -3.82 -6.79
C LEU A 43 -11.58 -5.30 -6.62
N TRP A 44 -10.31 -5.56 -6.45
CA TRP A 44 -9.81 -6.90 -6.11
C TRP A 44 -10.01 -7.23 -4.63
N LYS A 45 -10.15 -6.18 -3.79
CA LYS A 45 -10.31 -6.26 -2.35
C LYS A 45 -11.50 -5.39 -1.93
N PRO A 46 -12.56 -5.99 -1.40
CA PRO A 46 -13.74 -5.22 -0.96
C PRO A 46 -13.46 -4.26 0.22
N ASP A 47 -12.41 -4.50 0.97
CA ASP A 47 -11.96 -3.67 2.08
C ASP A 47 -11.31 -2.34 1.65
N GLU A 48 -10.82 -2.21 0.42
CA GLU A 48 -10.22 -0.96 -0.09
C GLU A 48 -11.19 0.23 0.06
N SER A 49 -12.43 0.03 -0.30
CA SER A 49 -13.44 1.09 -0.22
C SER A 49 -13.69 1.54 1.22
N TYR A 50 -13.71 0.60 2.17
CA TYR A 50 -13.86 0.94 3.58
C TYR A 50 -12.64 1.71 4.11
N MET A 51 -11.41 1.37 3.67
CA MET A 51 -10.21 2.14 4.03
C MET A 51 -10.28 3.57 3.51
N MET A 52 -10.73 3.76 2.25
CA MET A 52 -10.94 5.10 1.67
C MET A 52 -11.97 5.92 2.47
N GLU A 53 -13.11 5.32 2.79
CA GLU A 53 -14.17 5.97 3.57
C GLU A 53 -13.73 6.31 4.99
N LEU A 54 -13.01 5.40 5.65
CA LEU A 54 -12.44 5.62 6.98
C LEU A 54 -11.47 6.80 6.97
N ALA A 55 -10.49 6.79 6.05
CA ALA A 55 -9.53 7.88 5.90
C ALA A 55 -10.22 9.22 5.57
N SER A 56 -11.13 9.22 4.61
CA SER A 56 -11.87 10.41 4.18
C SER A 56 -12.74 11.01 5.29
N SER A 57 -13.36 10.16 6.14
CA SER A 57 -14.22 10.62 7.24
C SER A 57 -13.45 11.16 8.45
N LYS A 58 -12.19 10.74 8.63
CA LYS A 58 -11.37 11.04 9.82
C LYS A 58 -10.25 12.03 9.55
N THR A 59 -10.02 12.40 8.29
CA THR A 59 -8.90 13.29 7.92
C THR A 59 -9.36 14.36 6.94
N SER A 60 -8.49 15.34 6.70
CA SER A 60 -8.66 16.34 5.64
C SER A 60 -7.83 15.99 4.38
N ILE A 61 -7.37 14.76 4.25
CA ILE A 61 -6.60 14.30 3.10
C ILE A 61 -7.48 14.30 1.87
N PRO A 62 -7.08 14.94 0.76
CA PRO A 62 -7.78 14.83 -0.50
C PRO A 62 -7.73 13.40 -1.04
N ILE A 63 -8.88 12.75 -1.05
CA ILE A 63 -9.10 11.37 -1.51
C ILE A 63 -10.22 11.42 -2.54
N PRO A 64 -10.12 10.69 -3.68
CA PRO A 64 -11.18 10.66 -4.68
C PRO A 64 -12.52 10.24 -4.06
N LYS A 65 -13.58 11.01 -4.30
CA LYS A 65 -14.90 10.69 -3.76
C LYS A 65 -15.48 9.47 -4.44
N ILE A 66 -15.89 8.50 -3.65
CA ILE A 66 -16.64 7.35 -4.13
C ILE A 66 -18.06 7.85 -4.48
N ARG A 67 -18.50 7.52 -5.71
CA ARG A 67 -19.81 7.90 -6.23
C ARG A 67 -20.78 6.75 -6.18
N ARG A 68 -20.30 5.53 -6.48
CA ARG A 68 -21.16 4.34 -6.53
C ARG A 68 -20.36 3.05 -6.49
N TYR A 69 -20.95 2.01 -5.92
CA TYR A 69 -20.52 0.62 -6.02
C TYR A 69 -21.50 -0.19 -6.87
N ILE A 70 -20.99 -1.10 -7.69
CA ILE A 70 -21.79 -2.07 -8.42
C ILE A 70 -21.05 -3.41 -8.43
N THR A 71 -21.80 -4.49 -8.19
CA THR A 71 -21.30 -5.84 -8.44
C THR A 71 -21.85 -6.31 -9.78
N TRP A 72 -20.96 -6.65 -10.69
CA TRP A 72 -21.29 -7.19 -12.00
C TRP A 72 -20.44 -8.42 -12.29
N GLU A 73 -21.06 -9.52 -12.70
CA GLU A 73 -20.40 -10.82 -12.97
C GLU A 73 -19.46 -11.27 -11.83
N GLY A 74 -19.83 -11.04 -10.58
CA GLY A 74 -19.04 -11.44 -9.40
C GLY A 74 -17.87 -10.53 -9.05
N THR A 75 -17.59 -9.52 -9.88
CA THR A 75 -16.57 -8.49 -9.60
C THR A 75 -17.23 -7.24 -9.06
N GLN A 76 -16.65 -6.68 -8.01
CA GLN A 76 -17.07 -5.40 -7.48
C GLN A 76 -16.37 -4.26 -8.21
N TYR A 77 -17.13 -3.30 -8.69
CA TYR A 77 -16.65 -2.10 -9.35
C TYR A 77 -16.99 -0.87 -8.52
N VAL A 78 -16.10 0.11 -8.53
CA VAL A 78 -16.34 1.41 -7.92
C VAL A 78 -16.23 2.52 -8.97
N PHE A 79 -17.24 3.37 -9.01
CA PHE A 79 -17.20 4.64 -9.71
C PHE A 79 -16.74 5.71 -8.73
N MET A 80 -15.70 6.42 -9.06
CA MET A 80 -15.14 7.46 -8.20
C MET A 80 -14.73 8.70 -9.00
N GLU A 81 -14.47 9.77 -8.30
CA GLU A 81 -14.01 11.04 -8.86
C GLU A 81 -12.72 10.85 -9.66
N TYR A 82 -12.68 11.42 -10.87
CA TYR A 82 -11.44 11.58 -11.61
C TYR A 82 -10.70 12.82 -11.09
N VAL A 83 -9.51 12.63 -10.57
CA VAL A 83 -8.65 13.72 -10.11
C VAL A 83 -7.94 14.33 -11.32
N ASP A 84 -8.38 15.50 -11.74
CA ASP A 84 -7.73 16.28 -12.81
C ASP A 84 -6.47 16.96 -12.28
N GLY A 85 -5.34 16.36 -12.51
CA GLY A 85 -4.04 16.84 -12.02
C GLY A 85 -2.89 16.18 -12.76
N SER A 86 -1.69 16.64 -12.44
CA SER A 86 -0.46 16.11 -13.01
C SER A 86 0.03 14.89 -12.24
N ASP A 87 0.59 13.94 -12.97
CA ASP A 87 1.34 12.84 -12.41
C ASP A 87 2.53 13.37 -11.59
N PHE A 88 2.72 12.80 -10.40
CA PHE A 88 3.74 13.31 -9.48
C PHE A 88 5.15 13.16 -10.04
N TYR A 89 5.41 12.07 -10.75
CA TYR A 89 6.71 11.82 -11.35
C TYR A 89 7.04 12.86 -12.42
N GLU A 90 6.05 13.24 -13.23
CA GLU A 90 6.19 14.19 -14.32
C GLU A 90 6.35 15.64 -13.81
N ILE A 91 5.55 16.04 -12.83
CA ILE A 91 5.51 17.43 -12.36
C ILE A 91 6.67 17.78 -11.41
N TRP A 92 7.18 16.80 -10.63
CA TRP A 92 8.19 17.05 -9.61
C TRP A 92 9.45 17.79 -10.13
N PRO A 93 10.04 17.44 -11.28
CA PRO A 93 11.23 18.14 -11.79
C PRO A 93 10.99 19.64 -12.05
N SER A 94 9.77 20.03 -12.40
CA SER A 94 9.41 21.42 -12.72
C SER A 94 9.11 22.26 -11.47
N LEU A 95 8.88 21.63 -10.31
CA LEU A 95 8.57 22.33 -9.07
C LEU A 95 9.78 23.09 -8.51
N SER A 96 9.55 24.30 -8.01
CA SER A 96 10.54 25.05 -7.23
C SER A 96 10.95 24.28 -5.96
N LEU A 97 12.10 24.59 -5.38
CA LEU A 97 12.54 24.00 -4.12
C LEU A 97 11.52 24.24 -2.99
N TRP A 98 10.91 25.43 -2.97
CA TRP A 98 9.85 25.74 -2.02
C TRP A 98 8.60 24.88 -2.23
N SER A 99 8.15 24.73 -3.47
CA SER A 99 7.00 23.86 -3.78
C SER A 99 7.27 22.41 -3.43
N ARG A 100 8.49 21.91 -3.68
CA ARG A 100 8.91 20.53 -3.27
C ARG A 100 8.86 20.37 -1.75
N PHE A 101 9.34 21.38 -1.01
CA PHE A 101 9.26 21.36 0.45
C PHE A 101 7.81 21.37 0.93
N MET A 102 6.95 22.21 0.33
CA MET A 102 5.53 22.29 0.69
C MET A 102 4.79 20.97 0.43
N VAL A 103 5.07 20.27 -0.68
CA VAL A 103 4.53 18.94 -0.95
C VAL A 103 4.99 17.94 0.13
N ALA A 104 6.27 17.94 0.47
CA ALA A 104 6.79 17.06 1.53
C ALA A 104 6.17 17.38 2.90
N TRP A 105 5.97 18.66 3.20
CA TRP A 105 5.29 19.11 4.42
C TRP A 105 3.83 18.64 4.46
N THR A 106 3.12 18.75 3.35
CA THR A 106 1.74 18.29 3.20
C THR A 106 1.64 16.78 3.42
N LEU A 107 2.50 15.98 2.73
CA LEU A 107 2.54 14.52 2.92
C LEU A 107 2.87 14.12 4.37
N ARG A 108 3.80 14.84 5.02
CA ARG A 108 4.04 14.66 6.47
C ARG A 108 2.79 14.91 7.30
N GLY A 109 2.03 15.96 6.95
CA GLY A 109 0.76 16.28 7.58
C GLY A 109 -0.27 15.16 7.40
N TYR A 110 -0.33 14.57 6.23
CA TYR A 110 -1.22 13.43 5.93
C TYR A 110 -0.86 12.19 6.74
N ILE A 111 0.40 11.79 6.75
CA ILE A 111 0.85 10.65 7.57
C ILE A 111 0.55 10.86 9.06
N ARG A 112 0.69 12.10 9.55
CA ARG A 112 0.32 12.41 10.95
C ARG A 112 -1.19 12.25 11.18
N GLN A 113 -2.02 12.68 10.24
CA GLN A 113 -3.47 12.50 10.33
C GLN A 113 -3.85 11.03 10.29
N LEU A 114 -3.28 10.24 9.37
CA LEU A 114 -3.51 8.80 9.30
C LEU A 114 -3.16 8.10 10.62
N ARG A 115 -1.99 8.39 11.17
CA ARG A 115 -1.53 7.85 12.46
C ARG A 115 -2.35 8.28 13.66
N ALA A 116 -3.17 9.32 13.53
CA ALA A 116 -4.08 9.79 14.58
C ALA A 116 -5.47 9.17 14.49
N ILE A 117 -5.77 8.41 13.44
CA ILE A 117 -7.03 7.65 13.34
C ILE A 117 -7.04 6.59 14.44
N GLU A 118 -8.07 6.63 15.28
CA GLU A 118 -8.30 5.60 16.28
C GLU A 118 -8.69 4.29 15.60
N LEU A 119 -7.89 3.26 15.85
CA LEU A 119 -8.11 1.92 15.28
C LEU A 119 -9.23 1.20 16.05
N PRO A 120 -10.17 0.55 15.35
CA PRO A 120 -11.21 -0.23 16.02
C PRO A 120 -10.65 -1.35 16.92
N ASN A 121 -9.57 -1.97 16.44
CA ASN A 121 -8.83 -3.02 17.15
C ASN A 121 -7.33 -2.72 17.08
N PRO A 122 -6.75 -2.07 18.10
CA PRO A 122 -5.35 -1.60 18.03
C PRO A 122 -4.31 -2.71 18.08
N ASP A 123 -4.70 -3.96 18.34
CA ASP A 123 -3.81 -5.14 18.35
C ASP A 123 -3.98 -6.07 17.12
N ILE A 124 -4.93 -5.79 16.23
CA ILE A 124 -5.16 -6.59 15.03
C ILE A 124 -4.50 -5.91 13.82
N PRO A 125 -3.40 -6.46 13.26
CA PRO A 125 -2.78 -5.90 12.07
C PRO A 125 -3.50 -6.30 10.79
N GLY A 126 -3.33 -5.47 9.76
CA GLY A 126 -3.87 -5.71 8.43
C GLY A 126 -4.98 -4.75 8.02
N PRO A 127 -5.64 -5.05 6.89
CA PRO A 127 -6.79 -4.28 6.43
C PRO A 127 -7.90 -4.28 7.48
N ILE A 128 -8.62 -3.17 7.59
CA ILE A 128 -9.70 -2.98 8.57
C ILE A 128 -11.03 -3.17 7.87
N GLN A 129 -11.97 -3.86 8.53
CA GLN A 129 -13.32 -4.04 8.06
C GLN A 129 -14.36 -3.74 9.16
N PRO A 130 -15.61 -3.41 8.79
CA PRO A 130 -16.65 -3.03 9.78
C PRO A 130 -16.90 -4.08 10.86
N SER A 131 -16.73 -5.36 10.54
CA SER A 131 -16.90 -6.47 11.51
C SER A 131 -15.78 -6.51 12.57
N GLY A 132 -14.65 -5.85 12.34
CA GLY A 132 -13.45 -5.95 13.18
C GLY A 132 -12.72 -7.28 13.10
N ALA A 133 -13.17 -8.23 12.25
CA ALA A 133 -12.47 -9.48 12.07
C ALA A 133 -11.13 -9.28 11.31
N PRO A 134 -10.09 -10.03 11.64
CA PRO A 134 -8.82 -9.91 10.96
C PRO A 134 -8.92 -10.33 9.49
N LEU A 135 -8.24 -9.60 8.62
CA LEU A 135 -8.12 -9.88 7.20
C LEU A 135 -6.69 -10.24 6.83
N LYS A 136 -6.54 -10.87 5.67
CA LYS A 136 -5.25 -11.24 5.12
C LYS A 136 -4.47 -9.98 4.72
N CYS A 137 -3.25 -9.85 5.23
CA CYS A 137 -2.34 -8.77 4.87
C CYS A 137 -1.74 -9.01 3.49
N GLN A 138 -1.68 -7.97 2.68
CA GLN A 138 -1.06 -7.97 1.35
C GLN A 138 -0.26 -6.68 1.16
N GLY A 139 0.69 -6.68 0.23
CA GLY A 139 1.55 -5.53 -0.07
C GLY A 139 3.03 -5.93 -0.10
N HIS A 140 3.91 -4.95 -0.27
CA HIS A 140 5.34 -5.14 -0.53
C HIS A 140 6.09 -6.03 0.48
N TYR A 141 5.65 -6.05 1.73
CA TYR A 141 6.34 -6.77 2.80
C TYR A 141 5.61 -8.00 3.28
N PHE A 142 4.74 -8.55 2.42
CA PHE A 142 4.11 -9.84 2.64
C PHE A 142 4.47 -10.79 1.50
N SER A 143 4.13 -12.08 1.63
CA SER A 143 4.35 -13.02 0.53
C SER A 143 3.46 -12.66 -0.67
N GLU A 144 3.79 -13.18 -1.86
CA GLU A 144 2.97 -12.98 -3.07
C GLU A 144 1.50 -13.38 -2.88
N ARG A 145 1.23 -14.32 -1.98
CA ARG A 145 -0.13 -14.74 -1.61
C ARG A 145 -0.68 -14.00 -0.39
N GLY A 146 0.06 -13.01 0.13
CA GLY A 146 -0.24 -12.33 1.40
C GLY A 146 0.15 -13.17 2.61
N ALA A 147 -0.20 -12.70 3.81
CA ALA A 147 0.08 -13.35 5.09
C ALA A 147 -1.09 -13.16 6.07
N GLY A 148 -1.21 -14.05 7.05
CA GLY A 148 -2.33 -14.05 7.98
C GLY A 148 -3.59 -14.72 7.41
N PRO A 149 -4.82 -14.38 7.91
CA PRO A 149 -5.09 -13.26 8.82
C PRO A 149 -4.43 -13.39 10.18
N PHE A 150 -3.93 -12.30 10.74
CA PHE A 150 -3.32 -12.28 12.06
C PHE A 150 -4.34 -11.81 13.11
N HIS A 151 -4.51 -12.62 14.16
CA HIS A 151 -5.44 -12.33 15.26
C HIS A 151 -4.84 -11.43 16.34
N SER A 152 -3.54 -11.13 16.27
CA SER A 152 -2.85 -10.20 17.17
C SER A 152 -1.57 -9.68 16.53
N TYR A 153 -1.06 -8.58 17.08
CA TYR A 153 0.24 -8.02 16.65
C TYR A 153 1.38 -9.00 16.91
N SER A 154 1.34 -9.73 18.04
CA SER A 154 2.33 -10.77 18.36
C SER A 154 2.32 -11.93 17.36
N ALA A 155 1.16 -12.30 16.79
CA ALA A 155 1.07 -13.31 15.74
C ALA A 155 1.78 -12.84 14.44
N MET A 156 1.62 -11.57 14.07
CA MET A 156 2.35 -10.99 12.94
C MET A 156 3.87 -10.94 13.22
N THR A 157 4.28 -10.57 14.44
CA THR A 157 5.68 -10.58 14.87
C THR A 157 6.28 -11.98 14.74
N ALA A 158 5.57 -13.00 15.22
CA ALA A 158 6.01 -14.39 15.11
C ALA A 158 6.18 -14.83 13.64
N TRP A 159 5.24 -14.43 12.78
CA TRP A 159 5.33 -14.71 11.35
C TRP A 159 6.60 -14.09 10.73
N TYR A 160 6.89 -12.81 10.96
CA TYR A 160 8.10 -12.17 10.44
C TYR A 160 9.39 -12.80 10.96
N ASN A 161 9.42 -13.19 12.22
CA ASN A 161 10.58 -13.88 12.81
C ASN A 161 10.75 -15.28 12.20
N GLY A 162 9.66 -15.99 11.94
CA GLY A 162 9.69 -17.25 11.17
C GLY A 162 10.22 -17.03 9.75
N ARG A 163 9.80 -15.96 9.07
CA ARG A 163 10.30 -15.59 7.74
C ARG A 163 11.79 -15.24 7.74
N SER A 164 12.30 -14.62 8.79
CA SER A 164 13.73 -14.38 8.96
C SER A 164 14.52 -15.71 9.07
N ARG A 165 13.99 -16.69 9.81
CA ARG A 165 14.58 -18.04 9.87
C ARG A 165 14.54 -18.74 8.51
N LEU A 166 13.41 -18.69 7.80
CA LEU A 166 13.29 -19.21 6.44
C LEU A 166 14.30 -18.54 5.48
N ASN A 167 14.51 -17.24 5.60
CA ASN A 167 15.51 -16.54 4.81
C ASN A 167 16.92 -17.12 5.03
N ASN A 168 17.29 -17.44 6.28
CA ASN A 168 18.57 -18.07 6.58
C ASN A 168 18.65 -19.49 5.97
N ILE A 169 17.55 -20.26 5.96
CA ILE A 169 17.48 -21.55 5.27
C ILE A 169 17.75 -21.39 3.78
N LEU A 170 17.06 -20.45 3.13
CA LEU A 170 17.20 -20.18 1.69
C LEU A 170 18.60 -19.70 1.29
N LEU A 171 19.28 -18.98 2.19
CA LEU A 171 20.67 -18.53 1.97
C LEU A 171 21.70 -19.64 2.19
N ASN A 172 21.35 -20.78 2.80
CA ASN A 172 22.24 -21.89 3.08
C ASN A 172 21.72 -23.22 2.47
N PRO A 173 21.48 -23.28 1.14
CA PRO A 173 20.81 -24.43 0.52
C PRO A 173 21.59 -25.74 0.56
N THR A 174 22.87 -25.69 0.91
CA THR A 174 23.73 -26.88 1.04
C THR A 174 23.65 -27.54 2.42
N ILE A 175 23.11 -26.86 3.41
CA ILE A 175 22.95 -27.38 4.76
C ILE A 175 21.68 -28.23 4.82
N GLN A 176 21.84 -29.54 4.90
CA GLN A 176 20.69 -30.47 5.00
C GLN A 176 20.12 -30.58 6.42
N ASP A 177 20.96 -30.42 7.43
CA ASP A 177 20.52 -30.41 8.83
C ASP A 177 20.10 -29.00 9.24
N LEU A 178 18.80 -28.80 9.36
CA LEU A 178 18.22 -27.48 9.72
C LEU A 178 18.67 -26.97 11.10
N SER A 179 19.16 -27.85 11.98
CA SER A 179 19.70 -27.47 13.28
C SER A 179 21.05 -26.73 13.16
N MET A 180 21.75 -26.90 12.05
CA MET A 180 23.02 -26.25 11.75
C MET A 180 22.85 -24.87 11.11
N ILE A 181 21.63 -24.47 10.75
CA ILE A 181 21.35 -23.14 10.17
C ILE A 181 21.45 -22.09 11.27
N PRO A 182 22.22 -21.02 11.04
CA PRO A 182 22.35 -19.96 12.03
C PRO A 182 21.00 -19.34 12.36
N GLU A 183 20.71 -19.17 13.65
CA GLU A 183 19.51 -18.45 14.09
C GLU A 183 19.58 -16.96 13.64
N PRO A 184 18.43 -16.33 13.37
CA PRO A 184 18.39 -14.93 13.05
C PRO A 184 19.00 -14.07 14.16
N THR A 185 19.82 -13.10 13.79
CA THR A 185 20.43 -12.15 14.73
C THR A 185 19.63 -10.87 14.88
N THR A 186 18.61 -10.69 14.04
CA THR A 186 17.71 -9.53 14.04
C THR A 186 16.27 -10.02 14.03
N PHE A 187 15.42 -9.32 14.78
CA PHE A 187 14.02 -9.65 14.95
C PHE A 187 13.13 -8.51 14.47
N PHE A 188 11.88 -8.83 14.17
CA PHE A 188 10.87 -7.86 13.82
C PHE A 188 10.62 -6.91 14.99
N ASP A 189 10.59 -5.61 14.72
CA ASP A 189 10.37 -4.58 15.74
C ASP A 189 8.88 -4.29 15.91
N ASP A 190 8.30 -4.81 16.98
CA ASP A 190 6.93 -4.56 17.43
C ASP A 190 6.83 -3.61 18.62
N SER A 191 7.91 -2.89 18.94
CA SER A 191 7.93 -1.92 20.04
C SER A 191 7.07 -0.68 19.81
N MET A 192 6.68 -0.43 18.55
CA MET A 192 5.83 0.68 18.17
C MET A 192 4.38 0.21 17.91
N PRO A 193 3.38 1.05 18.23
CA PRO A 193 1.99 0.66 18.02
C PRO A 193 1.66 0.47 16.54
N LEU A 194 0.61 -0.30 16.29
CA LEU A 194 -0.10 -0.28 15.02
C LEU A 194 -0.77 1.09 14.85
N VAL A 195 -0.71 1.60 13.64
CA VAL A 195 -1.36 2.85 13.24
C VAL A 195 -2.02 2.67 11.88
N PHE A 196 -3.01 3.49 11.57
CA PHE A 196 -3.55 3.49 10.21
C PHE A 196 -2.47 3.97 9.24
N THR A 197 -2.23 3.17 8.21
CA THR A 197 -1.18 3.33 7.22
C THR A 197 -1.80 3.26 5.83
N HIS A 198 -1.37 4.09 4.89
CA HIS A 198 -1.77 3.98 3.48
C HIS A 198 -1.15 2.73 2.84
N GLY A 199 0.09 2.43 3.17
CA GLY A 199 0.78 1.21 2.75
C GLY A 199 1.38 1.25 1.35
N ASP A 200 1.03 2.26 0.52
CA ASP A 200 1.57 2.45 -0.83
C ASP A 200 1.63 3.93 -1.24
N ILE A 201 2.22 4.78 -0.39
CA ILE A 201 2.53 6.14 -0.82
C ILE A 201 3.70 6.08 -1.80
N SER A 202 3.40 6.16 -3.08
CA SER A 202 4.33 6.08 -4.20
C SER A 202 4.09 7.21 -5.21
N PRO A 203 5.00 7.47 -6.15
CA PRO A 203 4.77 8.49 -7.19
C PRO A 203 3.51 8.27 -8.00
N ASN A 204 3.09 7.01 -8.19
CA ASN A 204 1.88 6.67 -8.95
C ASN A 204 0.59 6.99 -8.18
N ASN A 205 0.67 7.00 -6.85
CA ASN A 205 -0.46 7.19 -5.96
C ASN A 205 -0.54 8.62 -5.38
N ILE A 206 0.35 9.50 -5.84
CA ILE A 206 0.31 10.94 -5.55
C ILE A 206 -0.06 11.68 -6.83
N ARG A 207 -1.05 12.56 -6.76
CA ARG A 207 -1.42 13.44 -7.86
C ARG A 207 -1.47 14.90 -7.40
N LEU A 208 -0.92 15.80 -8.21
CA LEU A 208 -0.94 17.21 -7.91
C LEU A 208 -2.04 17.88 -8.73
N GLY A 209 -3.10 18.34 -8.06
CA GLY A 209 -4.19 19.10 -8.67
C GLY A 209 -3.70 20.42 -9.27
N LYS A 210 -4.45 20.98 -10.21
CA LYS A 210 -4.14 22.28 -10.85
C LYS A 210 -4.08 23.45 -9.86
N ASP A 211 -4.75 23.30 -8.73
CA ASP A 211 -4.77 24.25 -7.61
C ASP A 211 -3.62 24.03 -6.60
N GLY A 212 -2.75 23.05 -6.86
CA GLY A 212 -1.66 22.67 -5.98
C GLY A 212 -2.05 21.67 -4.88
N THR A 213 -3.30 21.20 -4.87
CA THR A 213 -3.76 20.17 -3.92
C THR A 213 -3.03 18.85 -4.13
N VAL A 214 -2.50 18.27 -3.07
CA VAL A 214 -1.84 16.94 -3.10
C VAL A 214 -2.88 15.87 -2.80
N TRP A 215 -3.20 15.04 -3.78
CA TRP A 215 -4.15 13.94 -3.65
C TRP A 215 -3.45 12.62 -3.37
N LEU A 216 -4.04 11.77 -2.53
CA LEU A 216 -3.63 10.38 -2.36
C LEU A 216 -4.64 9.44 -3.02
N LEU A 217 -4.12 8.54 -3.86
CA LEU A 217 -4.87 7.57 -4.65
C LEU A 217 -4.49 6.16 -4.21
N ASP A 218 -5.34 5.18 -4.55
CA ASP A 218 -5.08 3.74 -4.39
C ASP A 218 -4.84 3.29 -2.94
N TRP A 219 -5.92 2.97 -2.26
CA TRP A 219 -5.94 2.60 -0.84
C TRP A 219 -5.97 1.08 -0.60
N GLU A 220 -5.70 0.27 -1.63
CA GLU A 220 -5.80 -1.19 -1.54
C GLU A 220 -4.80 -1.83 -0.56
N SER A 221 -3.71 -1.14 -0.25
CA SER A 221 -2.69 -1.58 0.70
C SER A 221 -2.87 -0.97 2.10
N ALA A 222 -3.94 -0.19 2.30
CA ALA A 222 -4.16 0.48 3.58
C ALA A 222 -4.58 -0.49 4.68
N GLY A 223 -4.29 -0.09 5.93
CA GLY A 223 -4.65 -0.90 7.09
C GLY A 223 -3.92 -0.49 8.37
N ALA A 224 -4.07 -1.30 9.39
CA ALA A 224 -3.38 -1.16 10.67
C ALA A 224 -2.02 -1.86 10.62
N TYR A 225 -0.95 -1.09 10.55
CA TYR A 225 0.41 -1.63 10.47
C TYR A 225 1.35 -0.90 11.44
N PRO A 226 2.55 -1.47 11.75
CA PRO A 226 3.53 -0.80 12.59
C PRO A 226 3.84 0.60 12.07
N LYS A 227 3.95 1.56 12.98
CA LYS A 227 4.17 2.98 12.66
C LYS A 227 5.29 3.24 11.64
N TRP A 228 6.27 2.38 11.57
CA TRP A 228 7.41 2.49 10.67
C TRP A 228 7.17 1.89 9.26
N PHE A 229 6.05 1.18 9.04
CA PHE A 229 5.74 0.55 7.73
C PHE A 229 5.64 1.55 6.59
N GLU A 230 5.00 2.70 6.81
CA GLU A 230 4.91 3.73 5.76
C GLU A 230 6.29 4.20 5.28
N TYR A 231 7.22 4.43 6.22
CA TYR A 231 8.60 4.76 5.86
C TYR A 231 9.27 3.64 5.04
N ALA A 232 9.08 2.41 5.47
CA ALA A 232 9.69 1.26 4.82
C ALA A 232 9.14 1.08 3.40
N ASN A 233 7.81 1.17 3.21
CA ASN A 233 7.17 1.10 1.89
C ASN A 233 7.69 2.20 0.95
N MET A 234 7.70 3.45 1.40
CA MET A 234 8.23 4.57 0.60
C MET A 234 9.70 4.37 0.23
N MET A 235 10.54 3.88 1.15
CA MET A 235 11.98 3.69 0.91
C MET A 235 12.28 2.49 0.00
N ALA A 236 11.46 1.45 0.02
CA ALA A 236 11.66 0.25 -0.78
C ALA A 236 11.08 0.34 -2.21
N TYR A 237 10.25 1.34 -2.48
CA TYR A 237 9.61 1.50 -3.79
C TYR A 237 10.57 1.34 -4.97
N ASP A 238 11.78 1.92 -4.89
CA ASP A 238 12.82 1.82 -5.92
C ASP A 238 13.46 0.42 -6.00
N VAL A 239 13.35 -0.37 -4.94
CA VAL A 239 13.96 -1.71 -4.82
C VAL A 239 13.02 -2.78 -5.36
N ASP A 240 11.74 -2.60 -5.13
CA ASP A 240 10.72 -3.60 -5.43
C ASP A 240 10.17 -3.49 -6.85
N HIS A 241 10.34 -2.34 -7.50
CA HIS A 241 9.87 -2.07 -8.84
C HIS A 241 11.03 -1.68 -9.78
N PRO A 242 11.71 -2.64 -10.41
CA PRO A 242 12.76 -2.36 -11.37
C PRO A 242 12.24 -1.44 -12.50
N GLY A 243 12.85 -0.26 -12.64
CA GLY A 243 12.44 0.76 -13.61
C GLY A 243 11.50 1.83 -13.04
N TRP A 244 10.93 1.63 -11.87
CA TRP A 244 10.13 2.62 -11.18
C TRP A 244 10.98 3.28 -10.09
N ARG A 245 11.02 4.59 -10.05
CA ARG A 245 11.85 5.33 -9.10
C ARG A 245 11.11 6.55 -8.59
N TRP A 246 11.46 6.97 -7.39
CA TRP A 246 11.10 8.29 -6.94
C TRP A 246 11.71 9.35 -7.86
N PRO A 247 11.00 10.46 -8.11
CA PRO A 247 11.60 11.58 -8.83
C PRO A 247 12.88 12.05 -8.13
N ARG A 248 13.85 12.50 -8.93
CA ARG A 248 15.18 12.90 -8.44
C ARG A 248 15.07 13.86 -7.24
N GLY A 249 15.73 13.48 -6.14
CA GLY A 249 15.79 14.27 -4.91
C GLY A 249 14.60 14.08 -3.95
N PHE A 250 13.48 13.45 -4.36
CA PHE A 250 12.34 13.24 -3.44
C PHE A 250 12.70 12.30 -2.29
N ARG A 251 13.48 11.26 -2.54
CA ARG A 251 13.87 10.27 -1.52
C ARG A 251 14.48 10.89 -0.26
N TRP A 252 15.14 12.04 -0.39
CA TRP A 252 15.70 12.76 0.75
C TRP A 252 14.64 13.33 1.70
N PHE A 253 13.41 13.52 1.22
CA PHE A 253 12.30 13.98 2.04
C PHE A 253 11.59 12.85 2.80
N ILE A 254 11.75 11.58 2.41
CA ILE A 254 11.02 10.46 3.01
C ILE A 254 11.23 10.38 4.54
N PRO A 255 12.45 10.51 5.08
CA PRO A 255 12.65 10.53 6.54
C PRO A 255 11.95 11.70 7.24
N PHE A 256 11.88 12.86 6.59
CA PHE A 256 11.12 14.00 7.09
C PHE A 256 9.60 13.75 7.05
N ILE A 257 9.11 13.08 6.00
CA ILE A 257 7.69 12.78 5.77
C ILE A 257 7.20 11.71 6.75
N ALA A 258 7.82 10.54 6.75
CA ALA A 258 7.32 9.33 7.40
C ALA A 258 8.02 8.98 8.73
N GLY A 259 9.16 9.60 9.02
CA GLY A 259 10.05 9.28 10.14
C GLY A 259 11.31 8.54 9.70
N TRP A 260 12.24 8.28 10.60
CA TRP A 260 13.53 7.65 10.33
C TRP A 260 13.58 6.26 10.96
N TYR A 261 13.44 5.21 10.15
CA TYR A 261 13.32 3.83 10.62
C TYR A 261 14.22 2.87 9.83
N THR A 262 15.51 3.22 9.74
CA THR A 262 16.50 2.47 8.92
C THR A 262 16.78 1.06 9.44
N THR A 263 16.72 0.84 10.75
CA THR A 263 16.91 -0.49 11.35
C THR A 263 15.79 -1.44 10.92
N GLN A 264 14.53 -0.97 10.99
CA GLN A 264 13.35 -1.73 10.62
C GLN A 264 13.33 -2.02 9.11
N LEU A 265 13.65 -1.01 8.29
CA LEU A 265 13.83 -1.18 6.85
C LEU A 265 14.92 -2.22 6.55
N SER A 266 16.06 -2.16 7.24
CA SER A 266 17.16 -3.11 7.06
C SER A 266 16.72 -4.55 7.38
N PHE A 267 15.89 -4.76 8.40
CA PHE A 267 15.30 -6.07 8.71
C PHE A 267 14.49 -6.60 7.53
N LEU A 268 13.57 -5.79 6.98
CA LEU A 268 12.72 -6.21 5.86
C LEU A 268 13.55 -6.52 4.60
N LEU A 269 14.48 -5.65 4.24
CA LEU A 269 15.32 -5.84 3.04
C LEU A 269 16.24 -7.07 3.16
N LYS A 270 16.82 -7.31 4.34
CA LYS A 270 17.66 -8.49 4.57
C LYS A 270 16.87 -9.80 4.50
N ASN A 271 15.60 -9.78 4.89
CA ASN A 271 14.74 -10.96 4.95
C ASN A 271 13.78 -11.07 3.75
N LYS A 272 13.98 -10.28 2.70
CA LYS A 272 13.07 -10.18 1.56
C LYS A 272 12.78 -11.55 0.91
N SER A 273 13.80 -12.39 0.72
CA SER A 273 13.61 -13.72 0.11
C SER A 273 12.74 -14.63 0.99
N GLY A 274 12.94 -14.63 2.31
CA GLY A 274 12.11 -15.39 3.24
C GLY A 274 10.69 -14.83 3.32
N ILE A 275 10.53 -13.50 3.34
CA ILE A 275 9.22 -12.84 3.40
C ILE A 275 8.40 -13.11 2.14
N GLY A 276 9.00 -12.99 0.96
CA GLY A 276 8.32 -13.20 -0.33
C GLY A 276 8.01 -14.66 -0.65
N HIS A 277 8.77 -15.59 -0.05
CA HIS A 277 8.59 -17.02 -0.34
C HIS A 277 7.26 -17.56 0.24
N TYR A 278 6.61 -18.47 -0.47
CA TYR A 278 5.39 -19.17 -0.01
C TYR A 278 5.50 -20.68 -0.27
N GLY A 279 4.66 -21.47 0.43
CA GLY A 279 4.58 -22.90 0.23
C GLY A 279 5.68 -23.70 0.94
N PHE A 280 6.29 -23.15 1.97
CA PHE A 280 7.19 -23.89 2.85
C PHE A 280 6.40 -24.30 4.10
N GLU A 281 6.06 -25.59 4.21
CA GLU A 281 5.28 -26.11 5.34
C GLU A 281 5.87 -25.71 6.70
N GLY A 282 5.04 -25.19 7.59
CA GLY A 282 5.42 -24.74 8.93
C GLY A 282 5.86 -23.27 9.04
N PHE A 283 5.82 -22.49 7.94
CA PHE A 283 6.17 -21.06 7.91
C PHE A 283 5.08 -20.16 7.34
N ASP A 284 3.97 -20.70 6.87
CA ASP A 284 2.81 -19.96 6.33
C ASP A 284 1.78 -19.62 7.40
#